data_199c2bc535d68649288c6f47e41e1eb9
#
_entry.id   199c2bc535d68649288c6f47e41e1eb9
#
_cell.length_a   1.000
_cell.length_b   1.000
_cell.length_c   1.000
_cell.angle_alpha   90.00
_cell.angle_beta   90.00
_cell.angle_gamma   90.00
#
_symmetry.space_group_name_H-M   'P 1'
#
loop_
_entity.id
_entity.type
_entity.pdbx_description
1 polymer ?
#
loop_
_entity_poly.entity_id
_entity_poly.type
_entity_poly.pdbx_seq_one_letter_code
_entity_poly.pdbx_strand_id
1 'polypeptide(L)'
;MFLSKLTVDVTSRHFRRDYADIHQMHRTVMSAFPHIEDDIPARQAHGVLWRLDPSDRGFLLYVQSHVEPDWSSLPDHYLTQPQEVRNLQPALQAVTGGSKFAFRLVANPTRAVKREEAEQTKRAHAGKRAQPRHVVLRTPQSQIDWLVRQGERHGFVIPTGRNGQPDIAPYPALRTQGQSQTGTQPHRITIDHVRYDGHLIITDSAKFTTALRDGIGRGKAYGCGLISLAPPRN
;
A
#
# COMPACT_ATOMS: atom_id res chain seq x y z
N MET A 1 -12.19 -2.56 12.52
CA MET A 1 -11.03 -2.16 11.70
C MET A 1 -10.35 -1.00 12.40
N PHE A 2 -9.03 -1.01 12.48
CA PHE A 2 -8.23 -0.04 13.24
C PHE A 2 -7.26 0.69 12.32
N LEU A 3 -6.91 1.92 12.65
CA LEU A 3 -5.84 2.71 12.04
C LEU A 3 -4.91 3.19 13.13
N SER A 4 -3.66 2.78 13.05
CA SER A 4 -2.59 3.28 13.89
C SER A 4 -1.80 4.36 13.17
N LYS A 5 -1.42 5.39 13.90
CA LYS A 5 -0.47 6.42 13.49
C LYS A 5 0.72 6.38 14.44
N LEU A 6 1.88 6.10 13.91
CA LEU A 6 3.13 5.94 14.63
C LEU A 6 4.11 7.01 14.17
N THR A 7 4.59 7.85 15.10
CA THR A 7 5.64 8.83 14.81
C THR A 7 6.99 8.18 15.09
N VAL A 8 7.70 7.79 14.03
CA VAL A 8 8.93 7.01 14.16
C VAL A 8 10.13 7.88 14.51
N ASP A 9 11.04 7.33 15.31
CA ASP A 9 12.32 7.96 15.62
C ASP A 9 13.34 7.64 14.51
N VAL A 10 13.68 8.64 13.71
CA VAL A 10 14.67 8.50 12.62
C VAL A 10 16.09 8.23 13.12
N THR A 11 16.36 8.46 14.40
CA THR A 11 17.65 8.16 15.02
C THR A 11 17.76 6.71 15.48
N SER A 12 16.60 6.01 15.62
CA SER A 12 16.55 4.61 16.01
C SER A 12 17.29 3.71 15.02
N ARG A 13 18.23 2.90 15.52
CA ARG A 13 18.94 1.90 14.69
C ARG A 13 17.97 0.87 14.08
N HIS A 14 16.90 0.54 14.80
CA HIS A 14 15.89 -0.41 14.33
C HIS A 14 15.08 0.16 13.18
N PHE A 15 14.64 1.43 13.28
CA PHE A 15 13.98 2.10 12.17
C PHE A 15 14.89 2.26 10.96
N ARG A 16 16.17 2.63 11.14
CA ARG A 16 17.12 2.75 10.02
C ARG A 16 17.32 1.42 9.29
N ARG A 17 17.43 0.30 10.02
CA ARG A 17 17.47 -1.04 9.42
C ARG A 17 16.20 -1.32 8.60
N ASP A 18 15.03 -1.04 9.16
CA ASP A 18 13.74 -1.28 8.52
C ASP A 18 13.53 -0.37 7.29
N TYR A 19 14.00 0.87 7.36
CA TYR A 19 13.98 1.80 6.24
C TYR A 19 14.91 1.38 5.09
N ALA A 20 16.06 0.77 5.41
CA ALA A 20 17.00 0.26 4.42
C ALA A 20 16.52 -1.06 3.77
N ASP A 21 15.71 -1.86 4.46
CA ASP A 21 15.18 -3.13 3.97
C ASP A 21 13.66 -3.21 4.21
N ILE A 22 12.89 -3.06 3.13
CA ILE A 22 11.41 -3.06 3.18
C ILE A 22 10.82 -4.36 3.76
N HIS A 23 11.55 -5.48 3.67
CA HIS A 23 11.12 -6.74 4.27
C HIS A 23 11.26 -6.71 5.80
N GLN A 24 12.30 -6.05 6.34
CA GLN A 24 12.43 -5.83 7.79
C GLN A 24 11.32 -4.91 8.30
N MET A 25 10.99 -3.83 7.57
CA MET A 25 9.85 -2.97 7.90
C MET A 25 8.55 -3.79 7.98
N HIS A 26 8.30 -4.66 7.00
CA HIS A 26 7.14 -5.55 7.03
C HIS A 26 7.13 -6.43 8.28
N ARG A 27 8.28 -7.04 8.65
CA ARG A 27 8.39 -7.88 9.87
C ARG A 27 8.12 -7.08 11.14
N THR A 28 8.66 -5.87 11.25
CA THR A 28 8.43 -4.98 12.40
C THR A 28 6.95 -4.58 12.50
N VAL A 29 6.29 -4.28 11.38
CA VAL A 29 4.84 -4.04 11.39
C VAL A 29 4.08 -5.28 11.83
N MET A 30 4.44 -6.46 11.33
CA MET A 30 3.74 -7.70 11.65
C MET A 30 3.96 -8.18 13.08
N SER A 31 5.01 -7.75 13.79
CA SER A 31 5.22 -8.12 15.20
C SER A 31 4.14 -7.60 16.15
N ALA A 32 3.35 -6.60 15.73
CA ALA A 32 2.21 -6.08 16.50
C ALA A 32 0.93 -6.95 16.38
N PHE A 33 0.99 -8.07 15.66
CA PHE A 33 -0.18 -8.92 15.40
C PHE A 33 0.08 -10.36 15.85
N PRO A 34 -0.96 -11.06 16.31
CA PRO A 34 -0.85 -12.46 16.71
C PRO A 34 -0.30 -13.35 15.60
N HIS A 35 0.45 -14.37 16.00
CA HIS A 35 0.85 -15.41 15.06
C HIS A 35 -0.38 -16.23 14.61
N ILE A 36 -0.41 -16.61 13.34
CA ILE A 36 -1.46 -17.47 12.77
C ILE A 36 -0.79 -18.75 12.27
N GLU A 37 -1.33 -19.88 12.66
CA GLU A 37 -0.87 -21.21 12.25
C GLU A 37 -1.53 -21.70 10.95
N ASP A 38 -2.46 -20.91 10.37
CA ASP A 38 -3.19 -21.27 9.17
C ASP A 38 -2.34 -21.09 7.89
N ASP A 39 -2.76 -21.74 6.80
CA ASP A 39 -2.17 -21.62 5.46
C ASP A 39 -2.28 -20.19 4.84
N ILE A 40 -3.10 -19.32 5.44
CA ILE A 40 -3.27 -17.95 4.98
C ILE A 40 -2.17 -17.07 5.58
N PRO A 41 -1.43 -16.29 4.76
CA PRO A 41 -0.42 -15.37 5.30
C PRO A 41 -1.01 -14.43 6.35
N ALA A 42 -0.37 -14.33 7.53
CA ALA A 42 -0.85 -13.54 8.68
C ALA A 42 -1.22 -12.08 8.31
N ARG A 43 -0.45 -11.43 7.41
CA ARG A 43 -0.80 -10.12 6.87
C ARG A 43 -2.20 -10.09 6.26
N GLN A 44 -2.56 -11.12 5.48
CA GLN A 44 -3.85 -11.20 4.79
C GLN A 44 -4.97 -11.50 5.77
N ALA A 45 -4.77 -12.42 6.69
CA ALA A 45 -5.77 -12.79 7.70
C ALA A 45 -6.09 -11.61 8.62
N HIS A 46 -5.09 -10.84 9.04
CA HIS A 46 -5.28 -9.64 9.86
C HIS A 46 -5.63 -8.37 9.04
N GLY A 47 -5.67 -8.46 7.71
CA GLY A 47 -5.97 -7.31 6.83
C GLY A 47 -4.96 -6.18 6.97
N VAL A 48 -3.69 -6.49 7.24
CA VAL A 48 -2.67 -5.46 7.51
C VAL A 48 -2.27 -4.76 6.23
N LEU A 49 -2.45 -3.45 6.20
CA LEU A 49 -1.95 -2.51 5.20
C LEU A 49 -1.15 -1.43 5.90
N TRP A 50 -0.07 -0.98 5.30
CA TRP A 50 0.71 0.09 5.91
C TRP A 50 1.29 1.05 4.86
N ARG A 51 1.66 2.24 5.30
CA ARG A 51 2.29 3.27 4.49
C ARG A 51 3.19 4.14 5.35
N LEU A 52 4.39 4.44 4.86
CA LEU A 52 5.33 5.36 5.47
C LEU A 52 5.27 6.70 4.72
N ASP A 53 4.80 7.74 5.39
CA ASP A 53 4.70 9.08 4.85
C ASP A 53 5.79 9.98 5.43
N PRO A 54 6.51 10.78 4.62
CA PRO A 54 7.40 11.82 5.14
C PRO A 54 6.59 12.91 5.86
N SER A 55 7.17 13.48 6.91
CA SER A 55 6.63 14.61 7.67
C SER A 55 7.76 15.60 7.98
N ASP A 56 7.41 16.79 8.48
CA ASP A 56 8.39 17.82 8.84
C ASP A 56 9.38 17.38 9.94
N ARG A 57 9.04 16.34 10.70
CA ARG A 57 9.84 15.82 11.82
C ARG A 57 10.34 14.39 11.59
N GLY A 58 10.39 13.93 10.34
CA GLY A 58 10.82 12.58 9.99
C GLY A 58 9.75 11.80 9.24
N PHE A 59 9.23 10.71 9.80
CA PHE A 59 8.24 9.87 9.14
C PHE A 59 7.06 9.53 10.06
N LEU A 60 5.89 9.37 9.42
CA LEU A 60 4.68 8.82 10.01
C LEU A 60 4.41 7.45 9.38
N LEU A 61 4.37 6.41 10.20
CA LEU A 61 3.96 5.08 9.77
C LEU A 61 2.48 4.90 10.10
N TYR A 62 1.67 4.80 9.06
CA TYR A 62 0.26 4.47 9.16
C TYR A 62 0.07 2.97 8.96
N VAL A 63 -0.66 2.32 9.87
CA VAL A 63 -0.97 0.89 9.79
C VAL A 63 -2.46 0.68 9.99
N GLN A 64 -3.11 0.09 9.01
CA GLN A 64 -4.50 -0.35 9.06
C GLN A 64 -4.56 -1.85 9.31
N SER A 65 -5.54 -2.31 10.09
CA SER A 65 -5.73 -3.73 10.38
C SER A 65 -7.18 -4.07 10.72
N HIS A 66 -7.56 -5.34 10.60
CA HIS A 66 -8.87 -5.85 11.04
C HIS A 66 -8.91 -6.06 12.55
N VAL A 67 -7.79 -6.44 13.15
CA VAL A 67 -7.62 -6.66 14.59
C VAL A 67 -6.87 -5.50 15.21
N GLU A 68 -7.06 -5.28 16.50
CA GLU A 68 -6.34 -4.26 17.25
C GLU A 68 -4.86 -4.66 17.40
N PRO A 69 -3.91 -3.78 17.02
CA PRO A 69 -2.50 -4.09 17.11
C PRO A 69 -1.96 -3.91 18.52
N ASP A 70 -1.03 -4.75 18.93
CA ASP A 70 -0.22 -4.57 20.13
C ASP A 70 1.15 -3.99 19.78
N TRP A 71 1.29 -2.67 19.91
CA TRP A 71 2.52 -1.97 19.61
C TRP A 71 3.57 -2.04 20.72
N SER A 72 3.29 -2.71 21.86
CA SER A 72 4.27 -2.92 22.93
C SER A 72 5.45 -3.80 22.49
N SER A 73 5.26 -4.58 21.42
CA SER A 73 6.29 -5.42 20.79
C SER A 73 7.34 -4.64 19.97
N LEU A 74 7.14 -3.34 19.73
CA LEU A 74 8.14 -2.53 19.03
C LEU A 74 9.43 -2.41 19.84
N PRO A 75 10.59 -2.36 19.18
CA PRO A 75 11.85 -2.12 19.87
C PRO A 75 11.86 -0.79 20.61
N ASP A 76 12.59 -0.73 21.73
CA ASP A 76 12.81 0.51 22.48
C ASP A 76 13.28 1.64 21.57
N HIS A 77 12.78 2.84 21.82
CA HIS A 77 13.09 4.03 21.05
C HIS A 77 12.75 3.93 19.53
N TYR A 78 11.80 3.07 19.16
CA TYR A 78 11.30 3.03 17.78
C TYR A 78 10.39 4.22 17.45
N LEU A 79 9.67 4.71 18.45
CA LEU A 79 8.74 5.84 18.35
C LEU A 79 9.24 7.03 19.18
N THR A 80 8.96 8.25 18.69
CA THR A 80 9.24 9.50 19.43
C THR A 80 8.12 9.88 20.39
N GLN A 81 6.95 9.30 20.24
CA GLN A 81 5.77 9.53 21.09
C GLN A 81 4.86 8.29 21.09
N PRO A 82 3.96 8.14 22.07
CA PRO A 82 3.00 7.04 22.10
C PRO A 82 2.21 6.94 20.80
N GLN A 83 1.88 5.71 20.42
CA GLN A 83 1.06 5.43 19.24
C GLN A 83 -0.37 5.95 19.39
N GLU A 84 -0.94 6.45 18.31
CA GLU A 84 -2.37 6.75 18.21
C GLU A 84 -3.08 5.61 17.50
N VAL A 85 -4.09 4.98 18.12
CA VAL A 85 -4.92 3.94 17.50
C VAL A 85 -6.38 4.39 17.47
N ARG A 86 -7.03 4.28 16.32
CA ARG A 86 -8.43 4.68 16.15
C ARG A 86 -9.23 3.55 15.49
N ASN A 87 -10.45 3.34 15.98
CA ASN A 87 -11.43 2.49 15.32
C ASN A 87 -11.99 3.21 14.09
N LEU A 88 -11.92 2.56 12.92
CA LEU A 88 -12.40 3.12 11.66
C LEU A 88 -13.87 2.79 11.35
N GLN A 89 -14.56 2.03 12.18
CA GLN A 89 -15.95 1.64 11.92
C GLN A 89 -16.87 2.83 11.64
N PRO A 90 -16.82 3.94 12.41
CA PRO A 90 -17.64 5.13 12.12
C PRO A 90 -17.30 5.78 10.76
N ALA A 91 -16.01 5.82 10.39
CA ALA A 91 -15.59 6.37 9.10
C ALA A 91 -16.05 5.51 7.91
N LEU A 92 -16.06 4.17 8.09
CA LEU A 92 -16.57 3.26 7.06
C LEU A 92 -18.09 3.39 6.83
N GLN A 93 -18.84 3.72 7.88
CA GLN A 93 -20.28 3.96 7.78
C GLN A 93 -20.61 5.24 7.01
N ALA A 94 -19.69 6.22 6.99
CA ALA A 94 -19.84 7.46 6.22
C ALA A 94 -19.54 7.29 4.71
N VAL A 95 -19.06 6.11 4.29
CA VAL A 95 -18.77 5.80 2.88
C VAL A 95 -20.06 5.49 2.14
N THR A 96 -20.62 6.48 1.44
CA THR A 96 -21.86 6.35 0.67
C THR A 96 -21.64 6.67 -0.80
N GLY A 97 -22.50 6.13 -1.66
CA GLY A 97 -22.46 6.44 -3.10
C GLY A 97 -22.64 7.95 -3.35
N GLY A 98 -21.88 8.50 -4.30
CA GLY A 98 -21.87 9.93 -4.62
C GLY A 98 -20.97 10.79 -3.72
N SER A 99 -20.48 10.26 -2.58
CA SER A 99 -19.58 11.01 -1.71
C SER A 99 -18.24 11.30 -2.38
N LYS A 100 -17.78 12.54 -2.26
CA LYS A 100 -16.47 13.02 -2.75
C LYS A 100 -15.49 13.09 -1.59
N PHE A 101 -14.26 12.60 -1.80
CA PHE A 101 -13.18 12.66 -0.83
C PHE A 101 -11.87 13.11 -1.50
N ALA A 102 -11.06 13.86 -0.76
CA ALA A 102 -9.63 13.90 -1.03
C ALA A 102 -9.02 12.57 -0.58
N PHE A 103 -8.04 12.06 -1.33
CA PHE A 103 -7.41 10.79 -0.99
C PHE A 103 -5.90 10.82 -1.16
N ARG A 104 -5.24 9.92 -0.46
CA ARG A 104 -3.84 9.53 -0.67
C ARG A 104 -3.74 8.02 -0.77
N LEU A 105 -3.04 7.55 -1.79
CA LEU A 105 -2.71 6.15 -2.01
C LEU A 105 -1.23 6.03 -2.40
N VAL A 106 -0.50 5.12 -1.77
CA VAL A 106 0.79 4.66 -2.29
C VAL A 106 0.60 3.28 -2.90
N ALA A 107 0.99 3.10 -4.15
CA ALA A 107 0.81 1.85 -4.88
C ALA A 107 2.07 1.50 -5.70
N ASN A 108 2.13 0.25 -6.14
CA ASN A 108 3.09 -0.24 -7.14
C ASN A 108 2.32 -0.52 -8.44
N PRO A 109 2.15 0.49 -9.32
CA PRO A 109 1.38 0.34 -10.55
C PRO A 109 2.09 -0.59 -11.54
N THR A 110 1.45 -1.71 -11.85
CA THR A 110 2.00 -2.73 -12.74
C THR A 110 0.97 -3.20 -13.74
N ARG A 111 1.43 -3.69 -14.90
CA ARG A 111 0.62 -4.44 -15.86
C ARG A 111 1.14 -5.87 -15.99
N ALA A 112 0.23 -6.82 -16.22
CA ALA A 112 0.61 -8.16 -16.62
C ALA A 112 1.19 -8.12 -18.04
N VAL A 113 2.25 -8.87 -18.28
CA VAL A 113 2.81 -9.05 -19.64
C VAL A 113 1.89 -9.99 -20.43
N LYS A 114 1.51 -9.62 -21.65
CA LYS A 114 0.73 -10.48 -22.55
C LYS A 114 1.53 -11.74 -22.88
N ARG A 115 0.80 -12.84 -23.16
CA ARG A 115 1.39 -14.17 -23.42
C ARG A 115 2.41 -14.16 -24.55
N GLU A 116 2.17 -13.38 -25.60
CA GLU A 116 3.07 -13.22 -26.75
C GLU A 116 4.40 -12.53 -26.39
N GLU A 117 4.35 -11.46 -25.57
CA GLU A 117 5.55 -10.79 -25.05
C GLU A 117 6.35 -11.72 -24.11
N ALA A 118 5.65 -12.60 -23.36
CA ALA A 118 6.26 -13.56 -22.45
C ALA A 118 6.95 -14.73 -23.21
N GLU A 119 6.44 -15.15 -24.36
CA GLU A 119 7.03 -16.23 -25.18
C GLU A 119 8.32 -15.81 -25.88
N GLN A 120 8.40 -14.55 -26.34
CA GLN A 120 9.65 -13.99 -26.88
C GLN A 120 10.77 -13.95 -25.82
N THR A 121 10.40 -13.73 -24.54
CA THR A 121 11.36 -13.71 -23.42
C THR A 121 11.71 -15.12 -22.93
N LYS A 122 10.81 -16.11 -23.09
CA LYS A 122 11.03 -17.52 -22.68
C LYS A 122 12.07 -18.26 -23.52
N ARG A 123 12.26 -17.89 -24.79
CA ARG A 123 13.31 -18.46 -25.63
C ARG A 123 14.73 -18.22 -25.10
N ALA A 124 14.87 -17.26 -24.17
CA ALA A 124 16.13 -16.96 -23.50
C ALA A 124 16.35 -17.71 -22.16
N HIS A 125 15.31 -18.36 -21.57
CA HIS A 125 15.41 -19.00 -20.24
C HIS A 125 14.51 -20.25 -20.15
N ALA A 126 14.93 -21.35 -20.76
CA ALA A 126 14.25 -22.64 -20.67
C ALA A 126 14.35 -23.23 -19.25
N GLY A 127 13.21 -23.53 -18.58
CA GLY A 127 13.21 -24.45 -17.45
C GLY A 127 12.32 -24.20 -16.25
N LYS A 128 11.65 -23.07 -16.08
CA LYS A 128 10.73 -22.84 -14.92
C LYS A 128 9.34 -22.43 -15.40
N ARG A 129 8.26 -23.02 -14.80
CA ARG A 129 6.88 -22.57 -15.01
C ARG A 129 6.82 -21.05 -14.76
N ALA A 130 6.71 -20.28 -15.84
CA ALA A 130 6.72 -18.83 -15.76
C ALA A 130 5.42 -18.35 -15.09
N GLN A 131 5.54 -17.81 -13.88
CA GLN A 131 4.48 -16.98 -13.31
C GLN A 131 4.25 -15.75 -14.21
N PRO A 132 3.01 -15.21 -14.29
CA PRO A 132 2.74 -14.01 -15.08
C PRO A 132 3.69 -12.89 -14.65
N ARG A 133 4.54 -12.45 -15.58
CA ARG A 133 5.49 -11.36 -15.31
C ARG A 133 4.71 -10.05 -15.26
N HIS A 134 4.90 -9.28 -14.20
CA HIS A 134 4.36 -7.93 -14.09
C HIS A 134 5.46 -6.91 -14.37
N VAL A 135 5.12 -5.91 -15.19
CA VAL A 135 6.01 -4.80 -15.54
C VAL A 135 5.51 -3.53 -14.86
N VAL A 136 6.43 -2.79 -14.26
CA VAL A 136 6.15 -1.51 -13.60
C VAL A 136 5.82 -0.44 -14.64
N LEU A 137 4.78 0.34 -14.39
CA LEU A 137 4.38 1.48 -15.21
C LEU A 137 5.16 2.72 -14.76
N ARG A 138 5.92 3.33 -15.67
CA ARG A 138 6.89 4.38 -15.32
C ARG A 138 6.50 5.77 -15.79
N THR A 139 5.61 5.90 -16.77
CA THR A 139 5.18 7.22 -17.26
C THR A 139 4.00 7.73 -16.43
N PRO A 140 3.91 9.04 -16.14
CA PRO A 140 2.79 9.62 -15.41
C PRO A 140 1.43 9.23 -16.03
N GLN A 141 1.30 9.26 -17.34
CA GLN A 141 0.06 8.89 -18.01
C GLN A 141 -0.33 7.44 -17.76
N SER A 142 0.62 6.49 -17.89
CA SER A 142 0.33 5.07 -17.64
C SER A 142 -0.04 4.78 -16.17
N GLN A 143 0.50 5.58 -15.24
CA GLN A 143 0.18 5.51 -13.81
C GLN A 143 -1.23 6.07 -13.53
N ILE A 144 -1.59 7.19 -14.17
CA ILE A 144 -2.95 7.76 -14.11
C ILE A 144 -3.96 6.75 -14.66
N ASP A 145 -3.72 6.22 -15.85
CA ASP A 145 -4.61 5.24 -16.50
C ASP A 145 -4.76 3.97 -15.64
N TRP A 146 -3.69 3.56 -14.94
CA TRP A 146 -3.75 2.44 -14.02
C TRP A 146 -4.69 2.74 -12.86
N LEU A 147 -4.62 3.91 -12.23
CA LEU A 147 -5.47 4.27 -11.11
C LEU A 147 -6.94 4.43 -11.53
N VAL A 148 -7.20 5.01 -12.69
CA VAL A 148 -8.56 5.12 -13.26
C VAL A 148 -9.18 3.72 -13.40
N ARG A 149 -8.43 2.76 -13.99
CA ARG A 149 -8.89 1.35 -14.06
C ARG A 149 -9.06 0.67 -12.69
N GLN A 150 -8.26 1.06 -11.67
CA GLN A 150 -8.49 0.58 -10.30
C GLN A 150 -9.81 1.16 -9.75
N GLY A 151 -10.13 2.42 -10.05
CA GLY A 151 -11.40 3.04 -9.67
C GLY A 151 -12.62 2.25 -10.17
N GLU A 152 -12.64 1.90 -11.44
CA GLU A 152 -13.72 1.08 -12.02
C GLU A 152 -13.91 -0.26 -11.32
N ARG A 153 -12.80 -0.91 -10.94
CA ARG A 153 -12.81 -2.21 -10.23
C ARG A 153 -13.26 -2.10 -8.79
N HIS A 154 -12.95 -0.98 -8.15
CA HIS A 154 -13.07 -0.79 -6.71
C HIS A 154 -14.18 0.21 -6.33
N GLY A 155 -15.07 0.57 -7.27
CA GLY A 155 -16.26 1.35 -6.99
C GLY A 155 -16.02 2.83 -6.72
N PHE A 156 -15.04 3.44 -7.40
CA PHE A 156 -14.84 4.88 -7.39
C PHE A 156 -14.42 5.40 -8.76
N VAL A 157 -14.60 6.68 -8.98
CA VAL A 157 -14.10 7.39 -10.17
C VAL A 157 -13.23 8.56 -9.74
N ILE A 158 -12.27 8.90 -10.58
CA ILE A 158 -11.49 10.12 -10.45
C ILE A 158 -12.23 11.22 -11.22
N PRO A 159 -12.68 12.30 -10.57
CA PRO A 159 -13.35 13.38 -11.26
C PRO A 159 -12.38 14.09 -12.21
N THR A 160 -12.93 14.73 -13.23
CA THR A 160 -12.15 15.61 -14.12
C THR A 160 -11.93 16.95 -13.43
N GLY A 161 -10.68 17.38 -13.37
CA GLY A 161 -10.30 18.69 -12.87
C GLY A 161 -10.64 19.83 -13.87
N ARG A 162 -10.41 21.07 -13.46
CA ARG A 162 -10.68 22.26 -14.27
C ARG A 162 -9.89 22.31 -15.59
N ASN A 163 -8.77 21.62 -15.67
CA ASN A 163 -7.92 21.49 -16.85
C ASN A 163 -8.34 20.36 -17.81
N GLY A 164 -9.47 19.70 -17.59
CA GLY A 164 -9.96 18.59 -18.40
C GLY A 164 -9.22 17.25 -18.17
N GLN A 165 -8.27 17.21 -17.23
CA GLN A 165 -7.53 16.00 -16.88
C GLN A 165 -8.08 15.38 -15.58
N PRO A 166 -7.85 14.08 -15.32
CA PRO A 166 -8.18 13.47 -14.05
C PRO A 166 -7.56 14.23 -12.86
N ASP A 167 -8.38 14.50 -11.83
CA ASP A 167 -7.97 15.26 -10.64
C ASP A 167 -7.11 14.42 -9.69
N ILE A 168 -5.95 14.02 -10.18
CA ILE A 168 -4.91 13.29 -9.46
C ILE A 168 -3.53 13.75 -9.87
N ALA A 169 -2.60 13.68 -8.93
CA ALA A 169 -1.18 13.89 -9.16
C ALA A 169 -0.40 12.62 -8.76
N PRO A 170 0.22 11.90 -9.70
CA PRO A 170 1.16 10.85 -9.40
C PRO A 170 2.54 11.45 -9.09
N TYR A 171 3.09 11.10 -7.93
CA TYR A 171 4.44 11.46 -7.53
C TYR A 171 5.30 10.20 -7.50
N PRO A 172 6.44 10.15 -8.22
CA PRO A 172 7.41 9.09 -8.02
C PRO A 172 7.83 9.08 -6.56
N ALA A 173 7.62 7.95 -5.88
CA ALA A 173 8.12 7.74 -4.54
C ALA A 173 9.42 6.91 -4.62
N LEU A 174 10.07 6.73 -3.47
CA LEU A 174 11.32 5.99 -3.40
C LEU A 174 11.13 4.55 -3.89
N ARG A 175 12.07 4.09 -4.73
CA ARG A 175 12.24 2.68 -4.98
C ARG A 175 12.78 2.03 -3.72
N THR A 176 12.04 1.09 -3.15
CA THR A 176 12.48 0.33 -1.99
C THR A 176 12.96 -1.05 -2.39
N GLN A 177 13.91 -1.57 -1.65
CA GLN A 177 14.48 -2.89 -1.83
C GLN A 177 14.43 -3.65 -0.52
N GLY A 178 14.47 -4.98 -0.60
CA GLY A 178 14.57 -5.85 0.55
C GLY A 178 14.98 -7.25 0.13
N GLN A 179 15.28 -8.09 1.12
CA GLN A 179 15.61 -9.48 0.92
C GLN A 179 14.68 -10.35 1.77
N SER A 180 13.96 -11.24 1.12
CA SER A 180 13.19 -12.29 1.81
C SER A 180 14.00 -13.58 1.82
N GLN A 181 14.08 -14.21 2.99
CA GLN A 181 14.74 -15.52 3.17
C GLN A 181 13.74 -16.69 3.12
N THR A 182 12.67 -16.56 2.35
CA THR A 182 11.68 -17.65 2.21
C THR A 182 12.25 -18.72 1.26
N GLY A 183 12.57 -19.91 1.79
CA GLY A 183 13.16 -21.02 1.06
C GLY A 183 14.69 -21.03 1.05
N THR A 184 15.29 -21.84 0.17
CA THR A 184 16.74 -22.09 0.11
C THR A 184 17.56 -20.97 -0.54
N GLN A 185 16.91 -19.98 -1.16
CA GLN A 185 17.60 -18.85 -1.79
C GLN A 185 16.93 -17.52 -1.42
N PRO A 186 17.73 -16.49 -1.12
CA PRO A 186 17.19 -15.16 -0.84
C PRO A 186 16.53 -14.58 -2.10
N HIS A 187 15.28 -14.14 -1.97
CA HIS A 187 14.57 -13.42 -3.02
C HIS A 187 14.74 -11.91 -2.83
N ARG A 188 15.27 -11.25 -3.87
CA ARG A 188 15.31 -9.79 -3.91
C ARG A 188 13.92 -9.23 -4.17
N ILE A 189 13.47 -8.38 -3.26
CA ILE A 189 12.22 -7.61 -3.39
C ILE A 189 12.60 -6.24 -3.95
N THR A 190 11.87 -5.77 -4.95
CA THR A 190 11.99 -4.41 -5.47
C THR A 190 10.59 -3.87 -5.73
N ILE A 191 10.27 -2.74 -5.09
CA ILE A 191 8.99 -2.07 -5.23
C ILE A 191 9.23 -0.65 -5.73
N ASP A 192 8.61 -0.30 -6.86
CA ASP A 192 8.57 1.07 -7.37
C ASP A 192 7.28 1.73 -6.84
N HIS A 193 7.42 2.52 -5.78
CA HIS A 193 6.29 3.21 -5.18
C HIS A 193 5.89 4.43 -6.00
N VAL A 194 4.58 4.63 -6.17
CA VAL A 194 3.98 5.85 -6.70
C VAL A 194 2.95 6.34 -5.69
N ARG A 195 3.08 7.59 -5.24
CA ARG A 195 2.09 8.25 -4.40
C ARG A 195 1.10 8.97 -5.30
N TYR A 196 -0.18 8.75 -5.05
CA TYR A 196 -1.28 9.45 -5.68
C TYR A 196 -1.97 10.31 -4.64
N ASP A 197 -2.06 11.60 -4.90
CA ASP A 197 -2.89 12.55 -4.17
C ASP A 197 -3.92 13.14 -5.15
N GLY A 198 -5.18 13.31 -4.72
CA GLY A 198 -6.25 13.83 -5.59
C GLY A 198 -7.62 13.69 -4.96
N HIS A 199 -8.64 13.69 -5.79
CA HIS A 199 -10.02 13.48 -5.36
C HIS A 199 -10.61 12.24 -6.03
N LEU A 200 -11.57 11.61 -5.32
CA LEU A 200 -12.37 10.51 -5.84
C LEU A 200 -13.84 10.72 -5.49
N ILE A 201 -14.72 10.11 -6.28
CA ILE A 201 -16.16 10.04 -6.03
C ILE A 201 -16.53 8.56 -5.95
N ILE A 202 -17.24 8.16 -4.90
CA ILE A 202 -17.68 6.79 -4.69
C ILE A 202 -18.85 6.50 -5.62
N THR A 203 -18.72 5.46 -6.45
CA THR A 203 -19.78 4.99 -7.37
C THR A 203 -20.45 3.72 -6.88
N ASP A 204 -19.72 2.88 -6.09
CA ASP A 204 -20.22 1.65 -5.49
C ASP A 204 -19.62 1.52 -4.09
N SER A 205 -20.43 1.80 -3.07
CA SER A 205 -19.98 1.81 -1.67
C SER A 205 -19.52 0.44 -1.18
N ALA A 206 -20.14 -0.66 -1.65
CA ALA A 206 -19.76 -2.01 -1.23
C ALA A 206 -18.39 -2.40 -1.78
N LYS A 207 -18.14 -2.19 -3.08
CA LYS A 207 -16.84 -2.41 -3.70
C LYS A 207 -15.76 -1.51 -3.10
N PHE A 208 -16.10 -0.24 -2.84
CA PHE A 208 -15.13 0.70 -2.27
C PHE A 208 -14.79 0.35 -0.82
N THR A 209 -15.77 -0.05 -0.01
CA THR A 209 -15.52 -0.53 1.36
C THR A 209 -14.62 -1.78 1.37
N THR A 210 -14.82 -2.70 0.42
CA THR A 210 -13.93 -3.85 0.23
C THR A 210 -12.51 -3.38 -0.13
N ALA A 211 -12.38 -2.40 -1.02
CA ALA A 211 -11.07 -1.84 -1.40
C ALA A 211 -10.37 -1.13 -0.22
N LEU A 212 -11.12 -0.44 0.65
CA LEU A 212 -10.57 0.14 1.89
C LEU A 212 -10.02 -0.94 2.82
N ARG A 213 -10.70 -2.08 2.94
CA ARG A 213 -10.28 -3.20 3.80
C ARG A 213 -9.09 -3.95 3.23
N ASP A 214 -9.16 -4.30 1.95
CA ASP A 214 -8.21 -5.21 1.32
C ASP A 214 -7.01 -4.48 0.71
N GLY A 215 -7.13 -3.17 0.50
CA GLY A 215 -6.14 -2.34 -0.18
C GLY A 215 -6.15 -2.50 -1.70
N ILE A 216 -5.57 -1.51 -2.39
CA ILE A 216 -5.57 -1.40 -3.86
C ILE A 216 -4.21 -1.77 -4.43
N GLY A 217 -4.19 -2.68 -5.40
CA GLY A 217 -2.99 -3.04 -6.17
C GLY A 217 -2.10 -4.10 -5.51
N ARG A 218 -0.86 -4.16 -5.96
CA ARG A 218 0.16 -5.14 -5.54
C ARG A 218 1.15 -4.50 -4.54
N GLY A 219 1.94 -5.35 -3.86
CA GLY A 219 2.95 -4.88 -2.92
C GLY A 219 2.40 -4.49 -1.55
N LYS A 220 1.24 -5.02 -1.16
CA LYS A 220 0.57 -4.69 0.11
C LYS A 220 1.40 -4.99 1.36
N ALA A 221 2.24 -6.02 1.32
CA ALA A 221 3.21 -6.31 2.38
C ALA A 221 4.33 -5.27 2.48
N TYR A 222 4.49 -4.42 1.47
CA TYR A 222 5.62 -3.52 1.30
C TYR A 222 5.20 -2.06 1.15
N GLY A 223 4.29 -1.60 1.98
CA GLY A 223 3.89 -0.20 2.08
C GLY A 223 2.98 0.31 0.97
N CYS A 224 2.33 -0.59 0.22
CA CYS A 224 1.40 -0.25 -0.85
C CYS A 224 -0.03 -0.63 -0.50
N GLY A 225 -0.99 0.04 -1.14
CA GLY A 225 -2.39 -0.34 -1.15
C GLY A 225 -3.27 0.33 -0.10
N LEU A 226 -2.70 0.92 0.95
CA LEU A 226 -3.46 1.66 1.95
C LEU A 226 -3.94 2.99 1.35
N ILE A 227 -5.26 3.15 1.27
CA ILE A 227 -5.90 4.40 0.86
C ILE A 227 -6.38 5.16 2.08
N SER A 228 -6.02 6.44 2.18
CA SER A 228 -6.50 7.35 3.21
C SER A 228 -7.46 8.35 2.61
N LEU A 229 -8.54 8.66 3.31
CA LEU A 229 -9.56 9.61 2.92
C LEU A 229 -9.55 10.83 3.84
N ALA A 230 -9.86 11.98 3.27
CA ALA A 230 -10.10 13.22 4.00
C ALA A 230 -11.28 13.97 3.36
N PRO A 231 -11.94 14.89 4.08
CA PRO A 231 -12.89 15.80 3.47
C PRO A 231 -12.28 16.48 2.23
N PRO A 232 -13.06 16.71 1.16
CA PRO A 232 -12.56 17.39 -0.02
C PRO A 232 -12.08 18.79 0.37
N ARG A 233 -10.91 19.18 -0.13
CA ARG A 233 -10.46 20.58 -0.02
C ARG A 233 -11.17 21.39 -1.11
N ASN A 234 -11.74 22.51 -0.73
CA ASN A 234 -12.33 23.50 -1.63
C ASN A 234 -11.26 24.15 -2.51
#